data_6850e865f602a2dc659405c44a6b8a16
#
_entry.id   6850e865f602a2dc659405c44a6b8a16
#
_cell.length_a   1.000
_cell.length_b   1.000
_cell.length_c   1.000
_cell.angle_alpha   90.00
_cell.angle_beta   90.00
_cell.angle_gamma   90.00
#
_symmetry.space_group_name_H-M   'P 1'
#
loop_
_entity.id
_entity.type
_entity.pdbx_description
1 polymer ?
#
loop_
_entity_poly.entity_id
_entity_poly.type
_entity_poly.pdbx_seq_one_letter_code
_entity_poly.pdbx_strand_id
1 'polypeptide(L)'
;MSVIQITDLNDPQLDIYARLSEGQLLHYYEPDLGIFIAESPKVIQTAFEQGYEPISFLVEDRHIKTQAKDIILQYQDIPVYTASFDVLKQLTGFGLTRGMLCAMRRKPLPALETICDHAKRIVILENVMNPTNVGAIFRSAAALNMDAILLSKGCSDPLYRRSVRVSMGTVFQIPWTFLGDDTWPADGMHRLKELGYKNVAMALTCLLYTSD
;
A
#
# COMPACT_ATOMS: atom_id res chain seq x y z
N MET A 1 -11.63 -19.83 14.37
CA MET A 1 -11.52 -18.36 14.62
C MET A 1 -10.83 -18.18 15.96
N SER A 2 -9.61 -17.66 15.97
CA SER A 2 -8.82 -17.42 17.19
C SER A 2 -8.88 -15.92 17.52
N VAL A 3 -9.82 -15.53 18.40
CA VAL A 3 -9.85 -14.17 18.95
C VAL A 3 -9.00 -14.15 20.21
N ILE A 4 -7.98 -13.31 20.21
CA ILE A 4 -6.97 -13.23 21.27
C ILE A 4 -7.12 -11.85 21.94
N GLN A 5 -7.55 -11.86 23.20
CA GLN A 5 -7.60 -10.63 23.99
C GLN A 5 -6.19 -10.18 24.35
N ILE A 6 -5.85 -8.94 24.05
CA ILE A 6 -4.55 -8.36 24.40
C ILE A 6 -4.53 -8.11 25.91
N THR A 7 -3.63 -8.83 26.59
CA THR A 7 -3.39 -8.70 28.05
C THR A 7 -2.00 -8.13 28.35
N ASP A 8 -1.06 -8.31 27.41
CA ASP A 8 0.29 -7.75 27.48
C ASP A 8 0.57 -6.88 26.24
N LEU A 9 0.81 -5.60 26.45
CA LEU A 9 1.16 -4.67 25.39
C LEU A 9 2.55 -4.91 24.80
N ASN A 10 3.42 -5.66 25.50
CA ASN A 10 4.77 -5.99 25.05
C ASN A 10 4.84 -7.33 24.29
N ASP A 11 3.71 -7.97 24.00
CA ASP A 11 3.68 -9.19 23.19
C ASP A 11 4.38 -8.94 21.85
N PRO A 12 5.44 -9.70 21.50
CA PRO A 12 6.17 -9.54 20.24
C PRO A 12 5.29 -9.71 18.99
N GLN A 13 4.18 -10.41 19.07
CA GLN A 13 3.23 -10.58 17.96
C GLN A 13 2.52 -9.27 17.59
N LEU A 14 2.54 -8.27 18.49
CA LEU A 14 1.95 -6.95 18.27
C LEU A 14 2.95 -5.93 17.68
N ASP A 15 4.23 -6.29 17.60
CA ASP A 15 5.29 -5.38 17.14
C ASP A 15 5.04 -4.85 15.73
N ILE A 16 4.49 -5.69 14.85
CA ILE A 16 4.13 -5.31 13.49
C ILE A 16 3.13 -4.15 13.40
N TYR A 17 2.32 -3.96 14.43
CA TYR A 17 1.33 -2.89 14.50
C TYR A 17 1.80 -1.63 15.22
N ALA A 18 2.79 -1.77 16.11
CA ALA A 18 3.12 -0.76 17.10
C ALA A 18 4.56 -0.28 17.08
N ARG A 19 5.53 -1.17 16.84
CA ARG A 19 6.95 -0.90 17.09
C ARG A 19 7.82 -0.94 15.86
N LEU A 20 7.42 -1.69 14.82
CA LEU A 20 8.20 -1.79 13.60
C LEU A 20 7.95 -0.59 12.68
N SER A 21 9.03 -0.03 12.16
CA SER A 21 8.97 0.98 11.11
C SER A 21 8.54 0.37 9.77
N GLU A 22 8.12 1.21 8.83
CA GLU A 22 7.75 0.80 7.48
C GLU A 22 8.90 0.06 6.76
N GLY A 23 10.15 0.48 6.97
CA GLY A 23 11.32 -0.22 6.44
C GLY A 23 11.51 -1.61 7.04
N GLN A 24 11.31 -1.77 8.35
CA GLN A 24 11.37 -3.09 8.99
C GLN A 24 10.23 -4.00 8.54
N LEU A 25 9.03 -3.48 8.31
CA LEU A 25 7.92 -4.24 7.75
C LEU A 25 8.21 -4.68 6.30
N LEU A 26 8.85 -3.82 5.50
CA LEU A 26 9.25 -4.12 4.13
C LEU A 26 10.21 -5.32 4.08
N HIS A 27 11.13 -5.43 5.03
CA HIS A 27 12.16 -6.47 5.12
C HIS A 27 11.81 -7.58 6.14
N TYR A 28 10.57 -7.68 6.58
CA TYR A 28 10.17 -8.53 7.70
C TYR A 28 10.48 -10.02 7.50
N TYR A 29 10.41 -10.52 6.28
CA TYR A 29 10.72 -11.91 5.93
C TYR A 29 11.97 -12.04 5.03
N GLU A 30 12.88 -11.06 5.03
CA GLU A 30 14.07 -11.09 4.18
C GLU A 30 14.79 -12.45 4.25
N PRO A 31 15.18 -13.10 3.12
CA PRO A 31 15.16 -12.56 1.74
C PRO A 31 13.78 -12.57 1.04
N ASP A 32 12.75 -13.13 1.64
CA ASP A 32 11.40 -13.11 1.09
C ASP A 32 10.77 -11.72 1.20
N LEU A 33 9.65 -11.55 0.49
CA LEU A 33 8.90 -10.30 0.52
C LEU A 33 8.32 -10.03 1.92
N GLY A 34 8.42 -8.80 2.37
CA GLY A 34 7.92 -8.36 3.66
C GLY A 34 6.40 -8.24 3.73
N ILE A 35 5.96 -7.41 4.65
CA ILE A 35 4.54 -7.18 4.96
C ILE A 35 4.20 -5.70 4.86
N PHE A 36 2.92 -5.39 4.93
CA PHE A 36 2.40 -4.03 5.08
C PHE A 36 1.13 -4.03 5.93
N ILE A 37 0.74 -2.85 6.42
CA ILE A 37 -0.45 -2.68 7.24
C ILE A 37 -1.52 -1.92 6.46
N ALA A 38 -2.69 -2.55 6.29
CA ALA A 38 -3.89 -1.91 5.79
C ALA A 38 -4.81 -1.45 6.94
N GLU A 39 -5.47 -0.32 6.78
CA GLU A 39 -6.37 0.27 7.79
C GLU A 39 -7.77 0.45 7.23
N SER A 40 -8.75 0.07 7.96
CA SER A 40 -10.20 0.10 7.73
C SER A 40 -10.76 -1.12 6.96
N PRO A 41 -11.97 -1.58 7.32
CA PRO A 41 -12.60 -2.72 6.67
C PRO A 41 -12.68 -2.58 5.14
N LYS A 42 -13.04 -1.40 4.63
CA LYS A 42 -13.17 -1.16 3.19
C LYS A 42 -11.85 -1.30 2.44
N VAL A 43 -10.76 -0.72 2.96
CA VAL A 43 -9.43 -0.80 2.36
C VAL A 43 -8.89 -2.23 2.40
N ILE A 44 -9.11 -2.93 3.52
CA ILE A 44 -8.76 -4.33 3.71
C ILE A 44 -9.50 -5.22 2.71
N GLN A 45 -10.81 -5.00 2.55
CA GLN A 45 -11.61 -5.74 1.57
C GLN A 45 -11.11 -5.53 0.14
N THR A 46 -10.78 -4.28 -0.24
CA THR A 46 -10.18 -3.98 -1.55
C THR A 46 -8.87 -4.73 -1.77
N ALA A 47 -8.01 -4.84 -0.75
CA ALA A 47 -6.77 -5.61 -0.84
C ALA A 47 -7.06 -7.11 -1.07
N PHE A 48 -8.04 -7.68 -0.38
CA PHE A 48 -8.46 -9.08 -0.56
C PHE A 48 -9.00 -9.36 -1.96
N GLU A 49 -9.82 -8.47 -2.50
CA GLU A 49 -10.32 -8.54 -3.88
C GLU A 49 -9.18 -8.54 -4.91
N GLN A 50 -8.04 -7.93 -4.57
CA GLN A 50 -6.82 -7.97 -5.36
C GLN A 50 -5.89 -9.14 -4.96
N GLY A 51 -6.35 -10.06 -4.11
CA GLY A 51 -5.65 -11.30 -3.74
C GLY A 51 -4.45 -11.09 -2.80
N TYR A 52 -4.43 -10.05 -1.98
CA TYR A 52 -3.49 -9.95 -0.87
C TYR A 52 -3.93 -10.85 0.29
N GLU A 53 -2.97 -11.50 0.93
CA GLU A 53 -3.21 -12.49 1.98
C GLU A 53 -3.02 -11.88 3.37
N PRO A 54 -3.99 -12.04 4.30
CA PRO A 54 -3.85 -11.59 5.67
C PRO A 54 -2.90 -12.48 6.48
N ILE A 55 -2.20 -11.87 7.44
CA ILE A 55 -1.36 -12.55 8.43
C ILE A 55 -2.02 -12.51 9.79
N SER A 56 -2.58 -11.35 10.15
CA SER A 56 -3.30 -11.14 11.40
C SER A 56 -4.17 -9.90 11.32
N PHE A 57 -5.10 -9.78 12.25
CA PHE A 57 -5.96 -8.62 12.43
C PHE A 57 -5.74 -7.98 13.81
N LEU A 58 -5.83 -6.66 13.88
CA LEU A 58 -5.93 -5.91 15.13
C LEU A 58 -7.24 -5.12 15.10
N VAL A 59 -8.16 -5.43 16.00
CA VAL A 59 -9.54 -4.96 15.96
C VAL A 59 -9.96 -4.44 17.32
N GLU A 60 -10.66 -3.30 17.35
CA GLU A 60 -11.29 -2.83 18.56
C GLU A 60 -12.48 -3.73 18.94
N ASP A 61 -12.63 -4.07 20.23
CA ASP A 61 -13.63 -5.04 20.76
C ASP A 61 -15.03 -4.81 20.20
N ARG A 62 -15.50 -3.57 20.18
CA ARG A 62 -16.84 -3.21 19.69
C ARG A 62 -17.07 -3.49 18.20
N HIS A 63 -15.99 -3.61 17.42
CA HIS A 63 -16.07 -3.79 15.97
C HIS A 63 -16.02 -5.26 15.52
N ILE A 64 -15.65 -6.20 16.40
CA ILE A 64 -15.59 -7.63 16.08
C ILE A 64 -16.93 -8.16 15.56
N LYS A 65 -18.04 -7.75 16.21
CA LYS A 65 -19.39 -8.20 15.86
C LYS A 65 -20.13 -7.25 14.90
N THR A 66 -19.46 -6.20 14.44
CA THR A 66 -20.05 -5.15 13.59
C THR A 66 -19.23 -4.96 12.31
N GLN A 67 -18.43 -3.91 12.21
CA GLN A 67 -17.72 -3.53 10.99
C GLN A 67 -16.66 -4.54 10.51
N ALA A 68 -16.03 -5.30 11.43
CA ALA A 68 -15.00 -6.28 11.11
C ALA A 68 -15.57 -7.71 10.93
N LYS A 69 -16.86 -7.92 11.26
CA LYS A 69 -17.45 -9.26 11.34
C LYS A 69 -17.28 -10.07 10.05
N ASP A 70 -17.67 -9.50 8.93
CA ASP A 70 -17.71 -10.23 7.66
C ASP A 70 -16.29 -10.59 7.17
N ILE A 71 -15.34 -9.70 7.38
CA ILE A 71 -13.93 -9.92 7.10
C ILE A 71 -13.36 -11.06 7.97
N ILE A 72 -13.59 -11.00 9.26
CA ILE A 72 -13.10 -12.03 10.20
C ILE A 72 -13.70 -13.40 9.89
N LEU A 73 -14.96 -13.45 9.49
CA LEU A 73 -15.62 -14.70 9.13
C LEU A 73 -15.08 -15.34 7.84
N GLN A 74 -14.55 -14.54 6.90
CA GLN A 74 -13.91 -15.04 5.68
C GLN A 74 -12.55 -15.70 5.97
N TYR A 75 -11.86 -15.30 7.04
CA TYR A 75 -10.50 -15.73 7.37
C TYR A 75 -10.40 -16.31 8.77
N GLN A 76 -11.13 -17.41 9.02
CA GLN A 76 -11.30 -18.00 10.36
C GLN A 76 -10.01 -18.53 10.99
N ASP A 77 -9.01 -18.89 10.18
CA ASP A 77 -7.72 -19.42 10.64
C ASP A 77 -6.70 -18.34 10.98
N ILE A 78 -7.02 -17.07 10.66
CA ILE A 78 -6.13 -15.93 10.90
C ILE A 78 -6.35 -15.39 12.32
N PRO A 79 -5.29 -15.11 13.11
CA PRO A 79 -5.41 -14.59 14.46
C PRO A 79 -5.99 -13.16 14.46
N VAL A 80 -6.92 -12.93 15.39
CA VAL A 80 -7.57 -11.64 15.62
C VAL A 80 -7.20 -11.15 17.01
N TYR A 81 -6.28 -10.19 17.08
CA TYR A 81 -5.94 -9.50 18.32
C TYR A 81 -6.97 -8.41 18.62
N THR A 82 -7.42 -8.33 19.86
CA THR A 82 -8.47 -7.40 20.23
C THR A 82 -8.24 -6.77 21.61
N ALA A 83 -8.68 -5.54 21.75
CA ALA A 83 -8.74 -4.82 23.01
C ALA A 83 -9.69 -3.61 22.92
N SER A 84 -9.89 -2.93 24.04
CA SER A 84 -10.61 -1.67 24.10
C SER A 84 -9.89 -0.56 23.32
N PHE A 85 -10.62 0.49 22.95
CA PHE A 85 -10.07 1.66 22.24
C PHE A 85 -8.85 2.26 22.95
N ASP A 86 -8.89 2.42 24.27
CA ASP A 86 -7.80 3.03 25.03
C ASP A 86 -6.55 2.18 25.03
N VAL A 87 -6.69 0.86 25.15
CA VAL A 87 -5.59 -0.09 25.08
C VAL A 87 -4.96 -0.09 23.70
N LEU A 88 -5.77 -0.11 22.64
CA LEU A 88 -5.26 -0.05 21.26
C LEU A 88 -4.59 1.29 20.96
N LYS A 89 -5.11 2.40 21.48
CA LYS A 89 -4.47 3.71 21.35
C LYS A 89 -3.12 3.76 22.06
N GLN A 90 -3.01 3.15 23.24
CA GLN A 90 -1.75 3.03 23.95
C GLN A 90 -0.74 2.17 23.19
N LEU A 91 -1.17 1.04 22.63
CA LEU A 91 -0.33 0.13 21.85
C LEU A 91 0.22 0.80 20.57
N THR A 92 -0.65 1.41 19.77
CA THR A 92 -0.30 1.92 18.43
C THR A 92 0.15 3.39 18.43
N GLY A 93 0.02 4.10 19.56
CA GLY A 93 0.29 5.53 19.66
C GLY A 93 -0.76 6.45 18.99
N PHE A 94 -1.83 5.89 18.41
CA PHE A 94 -2.93 6.65 17.80
C PHE A 94 -4.25 5.89 17.94
N GLY A 95 -5.37 6.60 17.87
CA GLY A 95 -6.69 5.98 17.89
C GLY A 95 -7.00 5.26 16.57
N LEU A 96 -7.47 4.01 16.65
CA LEU A 96 -7.97 3.26 15.49
C LEU A 96 -9.32 3.82 15.05
N THR A 97 -9.32 4.99 14.43
CA THR A 97 -10.54 5.72 14.05
C THR A 97 -11.46 4.94 13.10
N ARG A 98 -10.93 3.90 12.45
CA ARG A 98 -11.65 3.02 11.52
C ARG A 98 -11.74 1.58 12.03
N GLY A 99 -11.41 1.36 13.29
CA GLY A 99 -11.71 0.16 14.08
C GLY A 99 -10.93 -1.11 13.77
N MET A 100 -10.16 -1.15 12.67
CA MET A 100 -9.48 -2.38 12.24
C MET A 100 -8.19 -2.10 11.48
N LEU A 101 -7.13 -2.86 11.81
CA LEU A 101 -5.92 -3.01 11.02
C LEU A 101 -5.78 -4.46 10.56
N CYS A 102 -5.10 -4.66 9.43
CA CYS A 102 -4.70 -5.97 8.94
C CYS A 102 -3.24 -5.94 8.49
N ALA A 103 -2.44 -6.85 9.02
CA ALA A 103 -1.11 -7.13 8.47
C ALA A 103 -1.26 -8.09 7.28
N MET A 104 -0.64 -7.77 6.16
CA MET A 104 -0.78 -8.51 4.90
C MET A 104 0.58 -8.80 4.29
N ARG A 105 0.69 -9.94 3.58
CA ARG A 105 1.86 -10.29 2.78
C ARG A 105 1.98 -9.38 1.56
N ARG A 106 3.20 -8.94 1.27
CA ARG A 106 3.51 -8.26 0.00
C ARG A 106 3.50 -9.27 -1.14
N LYS A 107 3.24 -8.77 -2.34
CA LYS A 107 3.34 -9.54 -3.59
C LYS A 107 4.54 -9.11 -4.40
N PRO A 108 5.10 -9.98 -5.26
CA PRO A 108 6.06 -9.57 -6.27
C PRO A 108 5.48 -8.45 -7.14
N LEU A 109 6.30 -7.45 -7.43
CA LEU A 109 5.90 -6.39 -8.35
C LEU A 109 5.97 -6.91 -9.79
N PRO A 110 5.06 -6.51 -10.66
CA PRO A 110 5.11 -6.85 -12.07
C PRO A 110 6.33 -6.21 -12.75
N ALA A 111 6.85 -6.85 -13.79
CA ALA A 111 7.88 -6.26 -14.64
C ALA A 111 7.34 -5.03 -15.39
N LEU A 112 8.23 -4.10 -15.72
CA LEU A 112 7.88 -2.88 -16.45
C LEU A 112 7.17 -3.21 -17.78
N GLU A 113 7.69 -4.18 -18.51
CA GLU A 113 7.14 -4.63 -19.79
C GLU A 113 5.72 -5.12 -19.66
N THR A 114 5.46 -5.95 -18.65
CA THR A 114 4.11 -6.49 -18.38
C THR A 114 3.10 -5.38 -18.11
N ILE A 115 3.52 -4.32 -17.42
CA ILE A 115 2.66 -3.14 -17.17
C ILE A 115 2.42 -2.38 -18.48
N CYS A 116 3.48 -2.16 -19.26
CA CYS A 116 3.41 -1.35 -20.48
C CYS A 116 2.63 -2.04 -21.62
N ASP A 117 2.63 -3.36 -21.69
CA ASP A 117 1.96 -4.11 -22.78
C ASP A 117 0.46 -3.80 -22.91
N HIS A 118 -0.19 -3.41 -21.81
CA HIS A 118 -1.64 -3.17 -21.79
C HIS A 118 -2.02 -1.72 -21.43
N ALA A 119 -1.07 -0.93 -20.94
CA ALA A 119 -1.32 0.44 -20.52
C ALA A 119 -1.28 1.41 -21.71
N LYS A 120 -2.26 2.32 -21.77
CA LYS A 120 -2.28 3.45 -22.73
C LYS A 120 -1.88 4.77 -22.09
N ARG A 121 -2.17 4.92 -20.79
CA ARG A 121 -1.89 6.12 -20.01
C ARG A 121 -1.21 5.75 -18.72
N ILE A 122 0.04 6.15 -18.58
CA ILE A 122 0.90 5.84 -17.44
C ILE A 122 1.24 7.13 -16.70
N VAL A 123 1.16 7.10 -15.39
CA VAL A 123 1.67 8.17 -14.53
C VAL A 123 3.06 7.77 -14.02
N ILE A 124 4.01 8.68 -14.11
CA ILE A 124 5.36 8.47 -13.57
C ILE A 124 5.55 9.40 -12.39
N LEU A 125 5.89 8.82 -11.24
CA LEU A 125 6.26 9.55 -10.04
C LEU A 125 7.78 9.62 -9.95
N GLU A 126 8.33 10.82 -9.95
CA GLU A 126 9.77 11.04 -9.79
C GLU A 126 10.05 11.69 -8.45
N ASN A 127 10.80 10.97 -7.59
CA ASN A 127 11.23 11.42 -6.26
C ASN A 127 10.09 11.95 -5.36
N VAL A 128 8.91 11.34 -5.44
CA VAL A 128 7.79 11.67 -4.57
C VAL A 128 8.00 10.99 -3.20
N MET A 129 8.75 11.65 -2.33
CA MET A 129 9.18 11.09 -1.04
C MET A 129 8.08 11.07 0.03
N ASN A 130 7.06 11.90 -0.08
CA ASN A 130 5.98 11.96 0.92
C ASN A 130 4.92 10.89 0.62
N PRO A 131 4.70 9.91 1.54
CA PRO A 131 3.72 8.84 1.33
C PRO A 131 2.28 9.35 1.21
N THR A 132 1.96 10.52 1.79
CA THR A 132 0.66 11.17 1.59
C THR A 132 0.47 11.59 0.13
N ASN A 133 1.50 12.14 -0.50
CA ASN A 133 1.44 12.55 -1.90
C ASN A 133 1.35 11.33 -2.83
N VAL A 134 2.13 10.27 -2.55
CA VAL A 134 2.01 9.00 -3.29
C VAL A 134 0.56 8.49 -3.23
N GLY A 135 -0.02 8.37 -2.04
CA GLY A 135 -1.41 7.91 -1.90
C GLY A 135 -2.42 8.82 -2.59
N ALA A 136 -2.25 10.14 -2.55
CA ALA A 136 -3.12 11.11 -3.23
C ALA A 136 -3.03 10.99 -4.76
N ILE A 137 -1.83 10.78 -5.30
CA ILE A 137 -1.61 10.58 -6.74
C ILE A 137 -2.28 9.28 -7.20
N PHE A 138 -2.12 8.16 -6.47
CA PHE A 138 -2.81 6.91 -6.77
C PHE A 138 -4.33 7.08 -6.82
N ARG A 139 -4.88 7.80 -5.84
CA ARG A 139 -6.32 8.09 -5.81
C ARG A 139 -6.78 8.94 -7.00
N SER A 140 -6.00 9.95 -7.39
CA SER A 140 -6.28 10.79 -8.54
C SER A 140 -6.13 10.04 -9.86
N ALA A 141 -5.09 9.21 -9.98
CA ALA A 141 -4.85 8.36 -11.13
C ALA A 141 -6.03 7.38 -11.36
N ALA A 142 -6.53 6.75 -10.29
CA ALA A 142 -7.71 5.90 -10.35
C ALA A 142 -8.95 6.67 -10.85
N ALA A 143 -9.20 7.87 -10.30
CA ALA A 143 -10.33 8.71 -10.68
C ALA A 143 -10.25 9.18 -12.15
N LEU A 144 -9.04 9.33 -12.69
CA LEU A 144 -8.79 9.71 -14.09
C LEU A 144 -8.64 8.52 -15.03
N ASN A 145 -8.89 7.30 -14.55
CA ASN A 145 -8.73 6.05 -15.28
C ASN A 145 -7.33 5.89 -15.91
N MET A 146 -6.28 6.22 -15.18
CA MET A 146 -4.92 5.88 -15.58
C MET A 146 -4.72 4.37 -15.47
N ASP A 147 -3.99 3.80 -16.42
CA ASP A 147 -3.87 2.35 -16.55
C ASP A 147 -2.74 1.78 -15.67
N ALA A 148 -1.70 2.60 -15.38
CA ALA A 148 -0.57 2.17 -14.56
C ALA A 148 0.16 3.36 -13.90
N ILE A 149 0.98 3.02 -12.90
CA ILE A 149 1.89 3.97 -12.24
C ILE A 149 3.29 3.39 -12.19
N LEU A 150 4.28 4.16 -12.60
CA LEU A 150 5.70 3.86 -12.47
C LEU A 150 6.32 4.80 -11.44
N LEU A 151 7.21 4.28 -10.61
CA LEU A 151 7.85 5.06 -9.54
C LEU A 151 9.37 5.03 -9.70
N SER A 152 10.04 6.19 -9.62
CA SER A 152 11.48 6.21 -9.44
C SER A 152 11.83 5.70 -8.04
N LYS A 153 13.05 5.19 -7.84
CA LYS A 153 13.52 4.62 -6.56
C LYS A 153 13.45 5.62 -5.39
N GLY A 154 13.54 6.92 -5.65
CA GLY A 154 13.40 7.96 -4.62
C GLY A 154 11.97 8.19 -4.13
N CYS A 155 10.97 7.48 -4.66
CA CYS A 155 9.61 7.59 -4.18
C CYS A 155 9.37 6.78 -2.90
N SER A 156 8.46 7.26 -2.05
CA SER A 156 7.93 6.44 -0.97
C SER A 156 7.17 5.24 -1.53
N ASP A 157 7.27 4.13 -0.83
CA ASP A 157 6.58 2.89 -1.19
C ASP A 157 5.04 3.08 -1.12
N PRO A 158 4.30 2.69 -2.18
CA PRO A 158 2.83 2.76 -2.20
C PRO A 158 2.14 1.92 -1.13
N LEU A 159 2.79 0.88 -0.62
CA LEU A 159 2.26 0.02 0.45
C LEU A 159 2.63 0.51 1.86
N TYR A 160 3.31 1.63 2.00
CA TYR A 160 3.42 2.26 3.31
C TYR A 160 2.03 2.62 3.83
N ARG A 161 1.79 2.35 5.10
CA ARG A 161 0.47 2.52 5.74
C ARG A 161 -0.18 3.87 5.42
N ARG A 162 0.60 4.96 5.40
CA ARG A 162 0.10 6.29 5.07
C ARG A 162 -0.39 6.39 3.62
N SER A 163 0.35 5.82 2.67
CA SER A 163 -0.04 5.78 1.25
C SER A 163 -1.31 4.95 1.04
N VAL A 164 -1.36 3.75 1.61
CA VAL A 164 -2.54 2.86 1.57
C VAL A 164 -3.79 3.57 2.10
N ARG A 165 -3.66 4.25 3.25
CA ARG A 165 -4.76 4.97 3.88
C ARG A 165 -5.26 6.15 3.03
N VAL A 166 -4.34 6.98 2.51
CA VAL A 166 -4.68 8.19 1.73
C VAL A 166 -5.25 7.82 0.37
N SER A 167 -4.72 6.77 -0.26
CA SER A 167 -5.24 6.27 -1.54
C SER A 167 -6.63 5.64 -1.43
N MET A 168 -7.12 5.37 -0.22
CA MET A 168 -8.38 4.62 0.00
C MET A 168 -8.38 3.23 -0.64
N GLY A 169 -7.19 2.60 -0.78
CA GLY A 169 -7.00 1.28 -1.36
C GLY A 169 -6.77 1.26 -2.88
N THR A 170 -6.73 2.41 -3.56
CA THR A 170 -6.47 2.44 -5.01
C THR A 170 -5.06 1.98 -5.37
N VAL A 171 -4.11 1.97 -4.42
CA VAL A 171 -2.78 1.35 -4.58
C VAL A 171 -2.85 -0.15 -4.89
N PHE A 172 -3.94 -0.81 -4.57
CA PHE A 172 -4.15 -2.23 -4.89
C PHE A 172 -4.80 -2.44 -6.26
N GLN A 173 -5.48 -1.42 -6.80
CA GLN A 173 -6.31 -1.51 -8.00
C GLN A 173 -5.56 -1.13 -9.27
N ILE A 174 -4.61 -0.19 -9.19
CA ILE A 174 -3.80 0.25 -10.32
C ILE A 174 -2.49 -0.53 -10.31
N PRO A 175 -2.12 -1.23 -11.40
CA PRO A 175 -0.80 -1.85 -11.52
C PRO A 175 0.32 -0.82 -11.37
N TRP A 176 1.36 -1.16 -10.63
CA TRP A 176 2.51 -0.29 -10.45
C TRP A 176 3.80 -1.09 -10.22
N THR A 177 4.93 -0.46 -10.54
CA THR A 177 6.25 -0.99 -10.24
C THR A 177 7.27 0.14 -10.05
N PHE A 178 8.42 -0.19 -9.46
CA PHE A 178 9.56 0.72 -9.43
C PHE A 178 10.37 0.61 -10.72
N LEU A 179 10.83 1.76 -11.20
CA LEU A 179 11.85 1.85 -12.23
C LEU A 179 13.20 1.49 -11.63
N GLY A 180 14.03 0.75 -12.36
CA GLY A 180 15.37 0.39 -11.92
C GLY A 180 16.28 1.61 -11.74
N ASP A 181 17.29 1.49 -10.88
CA ASP A 181 18.19 2.60 -10.51
C ASP A 181 18.97 3.17 -11.71
N ASP A 182 19.42 2.30 -12.59
CA ASP A 182 20.33 2.64 -13.69
C ASP A 182 19.58 3.13 -14.93
N THR A 183 18.27 3.15 -14.89
CA THR A 183 17.43 3.37 -16.07
C THR A 183 16.66 4.69 -16.07
N TRP A 184 16.52 5.37 -14.92
CA TRP A 184 15.76 6.62 -14.83
C TRP A 184 16.66 7.84 -14.52
N PRO A 185 16.48 9.02 -15.19
CA PRO A 185 15.42 9.29 -16.18
C PRO A 185 15.78 8.91 -17.63
N ALA A 186 17.04 8.90 -18.03
CA ALA A 186 17.43 8.85 -19.44
C ALA A 186 16.99 7.56 -20.16
N ASP A 187 17.44 6.41 -19.69
CA ASP A 187 17.15 5.13 -20.34
C ASP A 187 15.69 4.73 -20.19
N GLY A 188 15.08 5.03 -19.02
CA GLY A 188 13.67 4.76 -18.78
C GLY A 188 12.75 5.54 -19.72
N MET A 189 13.04 6.82 -19.96
CA MET A 189 12.30 7.64 -20.92
C MET A 189 12.50 7.17 -22.37
N HIS A 190 13.73 6.77 -22.72
CA HIS A 190 14.04 6.22 -24.04
C HIS A 190 13.26 4.92 -24.27
N ARG A 191 13.28 4.00 -23.31
CA ARG A 191 12.55 2.73 -23.38
C ARG A 191 11.04 2.93 -23.50
N LEU A 192 10.45 3.89 -22.78
CA LEU A 192 9.03 4.21 -22.93
C LEU A 192 8.71 4.75 -24.32
N LYS A 193 9.61 5.53 -24.95
CA LYS A 193 9.45 5.97 -26.34
C LYS A 193 9.51 4.80 -27.32
N GLU A 194 10.44 3.85 -27.13
CA GLU A 194 10.51 2.63 -27.97
C GLU A 194 9.24 1.78 -27.85
N LEU A 195 8.58 1.77 -26.68
CA LEU A 195 7.29 1.14 -26.45
C LEU A 195 6.11 1.97 -27.01
N GLY A 196 6.37 3.10 -27.67
CA GLY A 196 5.36 3.93 -28.34
C GLY A 196 4.70 5.00 -27.45
N TYR A 197 5.23 5.25 -26.25
CA TYR A 197 4.69 6.30 -25.36
C TYR A 197 5.23 7.69 -25.73
N LYS A 198 4.33 8.66 -25.68
CA LYS A 198 4.70 10.08 -25.67
C LYS A 198 4.89 10.56 -24.26
N ASN A 199 6.09 11.02 -23.92
CA ASN A 199 6.40 11.55 -22.59
C ASN A 199 5.92 12.99 -22.47
N VAL A 200 5.24 13.32 -21.36
CA VAL A 200 4.77 14.67 -21.04
C VAL A 200 5.23 15.01 -19.62
N ALA A 201 6.04 16.03 -19.46
CA ALA A 201 6.45 16.53 -18.14
C ALA A 201 5.42 17.52 -17.58
N MET A 202 4.95 17.28 -16.36
CA MET A 202 4.13 18.23 -15.61
C MET A 202 5.05 19.04 -14.69
N ALA A 203 5.54 20.17 -15.17
CA ALA A 203 6.46 21.05 -14.45
C ALA A 203 5.77 22.33 -13.93
N LEU A 204 6.34 22.92 -12.88
CA LEU A 204 5.83 24.16 -12.27
C LEU A 204 6.04 25.41 -13.17
N THR A 205 6.98 25.38 -14.09
CA THR A 205 7.11 26.39 -15.15
C THR A 205 6.17 26.03 -16.27
N CYS A 206 5.22 26.87 -16.56
CA CYS A 206 4.07 26.73 -17.47
C CYS A 206 4.37 26.29 -18.93
N LEU A 207 5.43 25.52 -19.15
CA LEU A 207 5.83 24.94 -20.43
C LEU A 207 5.65 23.43 -20.37
N LEU A 208 4.64 22.95 -21.06
CA LEU A 208 4.54 21.53 -21.43
C LEU A 208 5.68 21.22 -22.39
N TYR A 209 6.74 20.61 -21.92
CA TYR A 209 7.77 20.06 -22.80
C TYR A 209 7.23 18.76 -23.40
N THR A 210 6.83 18.83 -24.66
CA THR A 210 6.66 17.62 -25.48
C THR A 210 8.00 17.40 -26.18
N SER A 211 8.70 16.33 -25.85
CA SER A 211 9.81 15.89 -26.66
C SER A 211 9.22 15.18 -27.90
N ASP A 212 9.38 15.79 -29.04
CA ASP A 212 9.08 15.16 -30.34
C ASP A 212 9.96 13.93 -30.55
#